data_c4369bc7508937efae7a037b41694a02
#
_entry.id   c4369bc7508937efae7a037b41694a02
#
_cell.length_a   1.000
_cell.length_b   1.000
_cell.length_c   1.000
_cell.angle_alpha   90.00
_cell.angle_beta   90.00
_cell.angle_gamma   90.00
#
_symmetry.space_group_name_H-M   'P 1'
#
loop_
_entity.id
_entity.type
_entity.pdbx_description
1 polymer ?
#
loop_
_entity_poly.entity_id
_entity_poly.type
_entity_poly.pdbx_seq_one_letter_code
_entity_poly.pdbx_strand_id
1 'polypeptide(L)'
;MIRYFQEFSVLTLLSAFIFGCNSTANIGHSDKKPSNQKQPNIIFIMSDDHAKNAISIYGSRLAEIAPTPNIDRIAKEGVLMNNVFVTNSICTPSRAAILTGQYSQLNGVYTLKDDFDNSTNHLGKLMQKAGYSTAVVGKWHLHTEPTGFDYYNVLPGQGLYNNPKLKEIGKPWKYHNKGGEVYEGYVTDVITDESIKWLENRDKNKPFFLMSHHKAPHGLWEFAKRHENLLNDEEIPEPNSLYENGNHGPLIGERYGSSISDRNPRRNMLHQVTREGWPTGIIDTLGMTKREKIHSAYQKYVKDYLRTVAAIDENVGRILDYLDDNELAENTIVIYTSDQGQLLGEHDYFDKRWMYEESLSMPMVIRYPAMINPKQVNNDMVLNIDFAPTLLEFAGTEVPSKMQGRSFKSNLLGSTPTDWRTSMYYRYWMHMAHHYIPGHYGIRTKEYKLIFFYGLPLNRNGALSEITEPYWEFYDLKNDPKEMNNLYADEKYQHIIKELKVELLVKKQKLEDTDESYPELMELRNKFWN
;
A
#
# COMPACT_ATOMS: atom_id res chain seq x y z
N MET A 1 -55.01 -22.92 -54.43
CA MET A 1 -54.84 -23.65 -55.68
C MET A 1 -53.67 -24.60 -55.52
N ILE A 2 -53.99 -25.91 -55.48
CA ILE A 2 -53.28 -27.06 -56.06
C ILE A 2 -51.97 -27.41 -55.38
N ARG A 3 -51.87 -28.49 -54.50
CA ARG A 3 -51.84 -29.95 -54.75
C ARG A 3 -50.46 -30.33 -55.40
N TYR A 4 -49.69 -31.38 -55.03
CA TYR A 4 -49.94 -32.80 -54.68
C TYR A 4 -48.65 -33.40 -54.14
N PHE A 5 -48.65 -34.27 -53.10
CA PHE A 5 -48.66 -35.77 -53.06
C PHE A 5 -47.30 -36.41 -53.36
N GLN A 6 -46.81 -37.14 -52.36
CA GLN A 6 -46.68 -38.60 -52.17
C GLN A 6 -45.40 -39.17 -52.85
N GLU A 7 -44.71 -40.16 -52.40
CA GLU A 7 -45.02 -41.43 -51.74
C GLU A 7 -43.85 -42.10 -51.04
N PHE A 8 -44.19 -42.86 -50.04
CA PHE A 8 -43.66 -44.07 -49.44
C PHE A 8 -42.66 -44.93 -50.23
N SER A 9 -41.64 -45.49 -49.47
CA SER A 9 -41.33 -46.91 -49.55
C SER A 9 -40.69 -47.45 -48.28
N VAL A 10 -41.27 -48.51 -47.77
CA VAL A 10 -40.90 -49.40 -46.67
C VAL A 10 -40.01 -50.51 -47.23
N LEU A 11 -38.96 -50.93 -46.53
CA LEU A 11 -38.51 -52.34 -46.43
C LEU A 11 -37.54 -52.56 -45.25
N THR A 12 -38.03 -53.19 -44.26
CA THR A 12 -37.79 -54.48 -43.60
C THR A 12 -36.40 -54.90 -43.20
N LEU A 13 -36.24 -55.01 -41.87
CA LEU A 13 -35.56 -56.01 -41.02
C LEU A 13 -34.35 -56.77 -41.53
N LEU A 14 -33.24 -56.67 -40.73
CA LEU A 14 -32.59 -57.90 -40.23
C LEU A 14 -31.94 -57.68 -38.88
N SER A 15 -32.24 -58.48 -37.89
CA SER A 15 -31.73 -58.56 -36.54
C SER A 15 -30.39 -59.25 -36.55
N ALA A 16 -29.38 -58.63 -35.86
CA ALA A 16 -28.21 -59.38 -35.43
C ALA A 16 -27.87 -58.97 -33.99
N PHE A 17 -28.10 -59.87 -33.08
CA PHE A 17 -27.64 -59.82 -31.70
C PHE A 17 -26.10 -60.00 -31.73
N ILE A 18 -25.37 -59.00 -31.20
CA ILE A 18 -23.98 -59.20 -30.78
C ILE A 18 -23.86 -58.73 -29.35
N PHE A 19 -23.54 -59.65 -28.47
CA PHE A 19 -23.09 -59.40 -27.10
C PHE A 19 -21.82 -58.55 -27.15
N GLY A 20 -21.85 -57.35 -26.59
CA GLY A 20 -20.66 -56.50 -26.41
C GLY A 20 -20.54 -56.08 -24.94
N CYS A 21 -19.47 -56.48 -24.32
CA CYS A 21 -19.09 -56.19 -22.95
C CYS A 21 -19.22 -54.72 -22.57
N ASN A 22 -19.90 -54.47 -21.46
CA ASN A 22 -19.81 -53.22 -20.73
C ASN A 22 -18.36 -53.05 -20.19
N SER A 23 -17.56 -52.25 -20.83
CA SER A 23 -16.39 -51.64 -20.23
C SER A 23 -16.79 -50.27 -19.72
N THR A 24 -17.04 -50.15 -18.44
CA THR A 24 -17.10 -48.88 -17.72
C THR A 24 -15.73 -48.19 -17.87
N ALA A 25 -15.66 -47.22 -18.76
CA ALA A 25 -14.52 -46.33 -18.80
C ALA A 25 -14.53 -45.48 -17.52
N ASN A 26 -13.72 -45.87 -16.57
CA ASN A 26 -13.28 -45.01 -15.48
C ASN A 26 -12.61 -43.79 -16.14
N ILE A 27 -13.30 -42.66 -16.14
CA ILE A 27 -12.68 -41.34 -16.36
C ILE A 27 -11.83 -41.11 -15.11
N GLY A 28 -10.62 -41.63 -15.13
CA GLY A 28 -9.61 -41.28 -14.18
C GLY A 28 -9.40 -39.77 -14.26
N HIS A 29 -9.82 -39.06 -13.22
CA HIS A 29 -9.25 -37.75 -12.94
C HIS A 29 -7.73 -37.99 -12.82
N SER A 30 -7.00 -37.65 -13.84
CA SER A 30 -5.56 -37.52 -13.74
C SER A 30 -5.31 -36.33 -12.81
N ASP A 31 -5.07 -36.62 -11.55
CA ASP A 31 -4.34 -35.71 -10.68
C ASP A 31 -2.98 -35.47 -11.35
N LYS A 32 -2.93 -34.44 -12.21
CA LYS A 32 -1.65 -33.88 -12.63
C LYS A 32 -1.02 -33.36 -11.33
N LYS A 33 -0.09 -34.16 -10.76
CA LYS A 33 0.89 -33.64 -9.83
C LYS A 33 1.41 -32.33 -10.43
N PRO A 34 1.42 -31.23 -9.66
CA PRO A 34 1.99 -29.99 -10.15
C PRO A 34 3.41 -30.28 -10.66
N SER A 35 3.74 -29.68 -11.78
CA SER A 35 5.07 -29.70 -12.38
C SER A 35 6.11 -29.46 -11.28
N ASN A 36 7.27 -30.09 -11.39
CA ASN A 36 8.43 -30.02 -10.51
C ASN A 36 9.06 -28.60 -10.42
N GLN A 37 8.23 -27.55 -10.45
CA GLN A 37 8.68 -26.18 -10.37
C GLN A 37 9.01 -25.89 -8.91
N LYS A 38 10.28 -25.61 -8.66
CA LYS A 38 10.79 -25.23 -7.33
C LYS A 38 10.03 -24.01 -6.84
N GLN A 39 9.52 -24.04 -5.61
CA GLN A 39 8.89 -22.87 -4.99
C GLN A 39 9.83 -21.65 -5.07
N PRO A 40 9.35 -20.46 -5.45
CA PRO A 40 10.20 -19.26 -5.51
C PRO A 40 10.63 -18.82 -4.13
N ASN A 41 11.80 -18.25 -4.01
CA ASN A 41 12.14 -17.39 -2.89
C ASN A 41 11.37 -16.06 -3.01
N ILE A 42 11.13 -15.39 -1.91
CA ILE A 42 10.38 -14.13 -1.88
C ILE A 42 11.10 -13.12 -0.98
N ILE A 43 11.41 -11.95 -1.52
CA ILE A 43 11.84 -10.77 -0.75
C ILE A 43 10.78 -9.68 -0.92
N PHE A 44 10.18 -9.29 0.19
CA PHE A 44 9.22 -8.21 0.26
C PHE A 44 9.86 -7.02 0.97
N ILE A 45 10.32 -6.03 0.18
CA ILE A 45 10.94 -4.79 0.67
C ILE A 45 9.85 -3.75 0.77
N MET A 46 9.66 -3.20 1.98
CA MET A 46 8.65 -2.18 2.20
C MET A 46 9.24 -1.00 2.96
N SER A 47 9.05 0.20 2.42
CA SER A 47 9.40 1.45 3.08
C SER A 47 8.17 2.07 3.76
N ASP A 48 8.40 2.93 4.76
CA ASP A 48 7.36 3.60 5.53
C ASP A 48 7.17 5.03 5.01
N ASP A 49 6.00 5.34 4.46
CA ASP A 49 5.67 6.65 3.87
C ASP A 49 6.44 6.98 2.57
N HIS A 50 6.74 6.01 1.72
CA HIS A 50 7.41 6.29 0.46
C HIS A 50 6.43 6.73 -0.63
N ALA A 51 6.43 8.02 -0.93
CA ALA A 51 5.61 8.60 -1.98
C ALA A 51 5.95 8.02 -3.34
N LYS A 52 4.93 7.64 -4.11
CA LYS A 52 5.09 7.23 -5.52
C LYS A 52 5.84 8.26 -6.35
N ASN A 53 5.60 9.56 -6.06
CA ASN A 53 6.25 10.68 -6.74
C ASN A 53 7.77 10.79 -6.45
N ALA A 54 8.30 10.08 -5.45
CA ALA A 54 9.71 10.07 -5.11
C ALA A 54 10.46 8.82 -5.62
N ILE A 55 9.87 8.09 -6.58
CA ILE A 55 10.50 6.98 -7.29
C ILE A 55 10.57 7.32 -8.77
N SER A 56 11.78 7.35 -9.34
CA SER A 56 12.03 7.93 -10.65
C SER A 56 11.33 7.22 -11.80
N ILE A 57 11.14 5.90 -11.74
CA ILE A 57 10.47 5.14 -12.82
C ILE A 57 9.02 5.59 -13.08
N TYR A 58 8.36 6.26 -12.11
CA TYR A 58 7.01 6.80 -12.30
C TYR A 58 6.97 8.14 -13.05
N GLY A 59 8.11 8.76 -13.36
CA GLY A 59 8.19 9.96 -14.20
C GLY A 59 7.59 11.21 -13.57
N SER A 60 7.70 11.37 -12.25
CA SER A 60 7.21 12.55 -11.53
C SER A 60 8.12 13.77 -11.73
N ARG A 61 7.71 14.94 -11.18
CA ARG A 61 8.53 16.15 -11.12
C ARG A 61 9.87 15.97 -10.39
N LEU A 62 10.00 14.92 -9.58
CA LEU A 62 11.21 14.63 -8.78
C LEU A 62 12.16 13.63 -9.46
N ALA A 63 11.72 12.98 -10.54
CA ALA A 63 12.40 11.83 -11.15
C ALA A 63 13.82 12.11 -11.62
N GLU A 64 14.06 13.28 -12.22
CA GLU A 64 15.37 13.67 -12.75
C GLU A 64 16.31 14.18 -11.65
N ILE A 65 15.76 14.82 -10.62
CA ILE A 65 16.53 15.44 -9.55
C ILE A 65 16.93 14.43 -8.48
N ALA A 66 16.06 13.46 -8.18
CA ALA A 66 16.28 12.43 -7.18
C ALA A 66 16.05 11.03 -7.78
N PRO A 67 16.93 10.54 -8.66
CA PRO A 67 16.77 9.24 -9.28
C PRO A 67 16.91 8.11 -8.26
N THR A 68 16.16 7.02 -8.50
CA THR A 68 16.16 5.80 -7.70
C THR A 68 16.54 4.58 -8.56
N PRO A 69 17.81 4.52 -9.07
CA PRO A 69 18.21 3.58 -10.10
C PRO A 69 18.06 2.11 -9.70
N ASN A 70 18.20 1.77 -8.41
CA ASN A 70 18.10 0.40 -7.93
C ASN A 70 16.64 -0.06 -7.78
N ILE A 71 15.75 0.82 -7.32
CA ILE A 71 14.30 0.55 -7.32
C ILE A 71 13.81 0.45 -8.78
N ASP A 72 14.25 1.36 -9.66
CA ASP A 72 13.96 1.34 -11.09
C ASP A 72 14.43 0.06 -11.77
N ARG A 73 15.56 -0.51 -11.32
CA ARG A 73 16.08 -1.79 -11.81
C ARG A 73 15.07 -2.91 -11.64
N ILE A 74 14.38 -2.99 -10.50
CA ILE A 74 13.33 -3.99 -10.25
C ILE A 74 12.23 -3.89 -11.32
N ALA A 75 11.76 -2.67 -11.64
CA ALA A 75 10.76 -2.45 -12.68
C ALA A 75 11.27 -2.75 -14.09
N LYS A 76 12.51 -2.35 -14.41
CA LYS A 76 13.15 -2.58 -15.71
C LYS A 76 13.38 -4.06 -15.99
N GLU A 77 13.65 -4.85 -14.95
CA GLU A 77 13.83 -6.29 -15.00
C GLU A 77 12.54 -7.08 -14.75
N GLY A 78 11.41 -6.40 -14.54
CA GLY A 78 10.12 -6.99 -14.22
C GLY A 78 8.94 -6.11 -14.64
N VAL A 79 8.06 -5.74 -13.69
CA VAL A 79 6.83 -5.01 -13.95
C VAL A 79 6.70 -3.77 -13.04
N LEU A 80 6.28 -2.66 -13.65
CA LEU A 80 5.82 -1.45 -12.99
C LEU A 80 4.31 -1.52 -12.78
N MET A 81 3.85 -1.44 -11.52
CA MET A 81 2.42 -1.41 -11.17
C MET A 81 1.96 0.04 -11.00
N ASN A 82 1.07 0.52 -11.86
CA ASN A 82 0.63 1.92 -11.84
C ASN A 82 -0.49 2.21 -10.84
N ASN A 83 -1.35 1.24 -10.55
CA ASN A 83 -2.58 1.45 -9.80
C ASN A 83 -2.66 0.53 -8.57
N VAL A 84 -1.79 0.78 -7.59
CA VAL A 84 -1.79 0.08 -6.31
C VAL A 84 -2.26 1.03 -5.22
N PHE A 85 -3.22 0.61 -4.40
CA PHE A 85 -3.89 1.49 -3.44
C PHE A 85 -3.97 0.87 -2.05
N VAL A 86 -3.87 1.73 -1.04
CA VAL A 86 -4.06 1.37 0.36
C VAL A 86 -5.54 1.48 0.75
N THR A 87 -6.01 0.59 1.61
CA THR A 87 -7.40 0.59 2.08
C THR A 87 -7.65 1.46 3.32
N ASN A 88 -6.57 1.80 4.05
CA ASN A 88 -6.55 2.75 5.17
C ASN A 88 -5.13 3.33 5.23
N SER A 89 -4.95 4.58 4.81
CA SER A 89 -3.65 5.21 4.58
C SER A 89 -2.96 5.64 5.88
N ILE A 90 -2.61 4.66 6.71
CA ILE A 90 -1.85 4.84 7.96
C ILE A 90 -1.14 3.53 8.34
N CYS A 91 0.09 3.63 8.87
CA CYS A 91 1.04 2.53 9.02
C CYS A 91 0.46 1.24 9.64
N THR A 92 0.02 1.26 10.91
CA THR A 92 -0.43 0.06 11.63
C THR A 92 -1.60 -0.63 10.93
N PRO A 93 -2.69 0.04 10.53
CA PRO A 93 -3.78 -0.56 9.77
C PRO A 93 -3.36 -1.12 8.41
N SER A 94 -2.52 -0.38 7.66
CA SER A 94 -2.05 -0.86 6.36
C SER A 94 -1.19 -2.12 6.49
N ARG A 95 -0.26 -2.16 7.46
CA ARG A 95 0.58 -3.33 7.73
C ARG A 95 -0.24 -4.55 8.16
N ALA A 96 -1.27 -4.35 8.99
CA ALA A 96 -2.22 -5.40 9.34
C ALA A 96 -2.99 -5.92 8.11
N ALA A 97 -3.44 -5.01 7.23
CA ALA A 97 -4.14 -5.35 6.00
C ALA A 97 -3.25 -6.16 5.04
N ILE A 98 -1.97 -5.78 4.87
CA ILE A 98 -0.98 -6.51 4.06
C ILE A 98 -0.77 -7.94 4.59
N LEU A 99 -0.65 -8.11 5.91
CA LEU A 99 -0.43 -9.43 6.50
C LEU A 99 -1.65 -10.34 6.45
N THR A 100 -2.84 -9.78 6.65
CA THR A 100 -4.08 -10.56 6.80
C THR A 100 -4.85 -10.73 5.52
N GLY A 101 -4.60 -9.90 4.50
CA GLY A 101 -5.44 -9.82 3.30
C GLY A 101 -6.85 -9.30 3.60
N GLN A 102 -7.04 -8.53 4.69
CA GLN A 102 -8.35 -8.08 5.19
C GLN A 102 -8.37 -6.58 5.45
N TYR A 103 -9.54 -5.97 5.24
CA TYR A 103 -9.81 -4.59 5.66
C TYR A 103 -9.80 -4.45 7.19
N SER A 104 -9.63 -3.21 7.67
CA SER A 104 -9.54 -2.88 9.10
C SER A 104 -10.73 -3.39 9.93
N GLN A 105 -11.95 -3.35 9.39
CA GLN A 105 -13.15 -3.81 10.10
C GLN A 105 -13.18 -5.33 10.33
N LEU A 106 -12.43 -6.10 9.56
CA LEU A 106 -12.34 -7.55 9.72
C LEU A 106 -11.10 -7.99 10.49
N ASN A 107 -9.96 -7.30 10.30
CA ASN A 107 -8.72 -7.63 11.01
C ASN A 107 -8.61 -6.96 12.40
N GLY A 108 -9.52 -6.02 12.72
CA GLY A 108 -9.61 -5.36 14.02
C GLY A 108 -8.62 -4.21 14.24
N VAL A 109 -7.78 -3.86 13.26
CA VAL A 109 -6.77 -2.81 13.37
C VAL A 109 -7.23 -1.58 12.58
N TYR A 110 -7.78 -0.59 13.28
CA TYR A 110 -8.38 0.61 12.71
C TYR A 110 -7.45 1.82 12.76
N THR A 111 -6.64 1.91 13.82
CA THR A 111 -5.84 3.08 14.16
C THR A 111 -4.40 2.71 14.54
N LEU A 112 -3.56 3.71 14.81
CA LEU A 112 -2.21 3.52 15.33
C LEU A 112 -2.17 3.01 16.80
N LYS A 113 -3.33 2.89 17.46
CA LYS A 113 -3.44 2.50 18.87
C LYS A 113 -3.97 1.09 19.06
N ASP A 114 -4.36 0.43 17.97
CA ASP A 114 -4.87 -0.93 18.03
C ASP A 114 -3.73 -1.95 17.93
N ASP A 115 -3.82 -2.98 18.75
CA ASP A 115 -2.90 -4.09 18.72
C ASP A 115 -3.31 -5.11 17.64
N PHE A 116 -2.33 -5.62 16.94
CA PHE A 116 -2.55 -6.71 16.01
C PHE A 116 -2.78 -8.03 16.77
N ASP A 117 -3.87 -8.73 16.47
CA ASP A 117 -4.10 -10.07 17.02
C ASP A 117 -3.16 -11.07 16.34
N ASN A 118 -2.03 -11.33 16.99
CA ASN A 118 -1.02 -12.26 16.51
C ASN A 118 -1.44 -13.74 16.59
N SER A 119 -2.63 -14.06 17.13
CA SER A 119 -3.21 -15.42 17.10
C SER A 119 -3.80 -15.76 15.73
N THR A 120 -4.23 -14.75 14.96
CA THR A 120 -4.84 -14.93 13.63
C THR A 120 -3.90 -15.62 12.64
N ASN A 121 -4.50 -16.33 11.67
CA ASN A 121 -3.76 -16.82 10.51
C ASN A 121 -3.45 -15.65 9.57
N HIS A 122 -2.18 -15.35 9.41
CA HIS A 122 -1.69 -14.29 8.56
C HIS A 122 -0.55 -14.79 7.66
N LEU A 123 -0.13 -13.97 6.71
CA LEU A 123 0.86 -14.33 5.69
C LEU A 123 2.10 -15.04 6.26
N GLY A 124 2.74 -14.52 7.32
CA GLY A 124 3.93 -15.15 7.91
C GLY A 124 3.69 -16.59 8.35
N LYS A 125 2.61 -16.85 9.11
CA LYS A 125 2.25 -18.22 9.54
C LYS A 125 1.94 -19.16 8.38
N LEU A 126 1.26 -18.64 7.35
CA LEU A 126 0.89 -19.43 6.18
C LEU A 126 2.12 -19.77 5.32
N MET A 127 3.07 -18.85 5.17
CA MET A 127 4.34 -19.10 4.49
C MET A 127 5.20 -20.12 5.26
N GLN A 128 5.26 -20.00 6.59
CA GLN A 128 5.95 -20.99 7.44
C GLN A 128 5.32 -22.39 7.28
N LYS A 129 3.98 -22.47 7.29
CA LYS A 129 3.25 -23.72 7.04
C LYS A 129 3.48 -24.26 5.63
N ALA A 130 3.71 -23.41 4.64
CA ALA A 130 4.07 -23.79 3.27
C ALA A 130 5.52 -24.29 3.12
N GLY A 131 6.30 -24.33 4.20
CA GLY A 131 7.66 -24.87 4.23
C GLY A 131 8.76 -23.84 3.99
N TYR A 132 8.45 -22.55 3.99
CA TYR A 132 9.44 -21.49 3.86
C TYR A 132 10.24 -21.29 5.15
N SER A 133 11.52 -20.94 5.01
CA SER A 133 12.23 -20.21 6.06
C SER A 133 11.74 -18.78 6.06
N THR A 134 11.28 -18.27 7.19
CA THR A 134 10.55 -16.99 7.26
C THR A 134 11.25 -15.99 8.17
N ALA A 135 11.35 -14.73 7.69
CA ALA A 135 11.91 -13.65 8.51
C ALA A 135 11.19 -12.32 8.31
N VAL A 136 11.18 -11.50 9.37
CA VAL A 136 10.85 -10.08 9.30
C VAL A 136 11.93 -9.25 10.00
N VAL A 137 12.48 -8.25 9.28
CA VAL A 137 13.54 -7.36 9.76
C VAL A 137 13.10 -5.91 9.59
N GLY A 138 13.33 -5.08 10.61
CA GLY A 138 13.04 -3.64 10.57
C GLY A 138 11.69 -3.25 11.13
N LYS A 139 10.94 -2.36 10.48
CA LYS A 139 9.71 -1.78 11.04
C LYS A 139 8.55 -2.77 11.05
N TRP A 140 8.18 -3.22 12.23
CA TRP A 140 6.98 -4.06 12.47
C TRP A 140 5.72 -3.21 12.73
N HIS A 141 5.76 -2.38 13.74
CA HIS A 141 4.73 -1.40 14.11
C HIS A 141 3.31 -1.96 14.29
N LEU A 142 3.18 -3.20 14.76
CA LEU A 142 1.91 -3.86 15.07
C LEU A 142 1.72 -4.15 16.56
N HIS A 143 2.60 -3.64 17.41
CA HIS A 143 2.65 -3.63 18.87
C HIS A 143 2.89 -5.01 19.50
N THR A 144 2.24 -6.04 19.05
CA THR A 144 2.41 -7.42 19.52
C THR A 144 3.66 -8.06 18.90
N GLU A 145 4.14 -9.11 19.54
CA GLU A 145 5.30 -9.88 19.06
C GLU A 145 5.05 -10.48 17.68
N PRO A 146 6.00 -10.42 16.72
CA PRO A 146 5.87 -11.11 15.45
C PRO A 146 5.74 -12.63 15.65
N THR A 147 4.71 -13.23 15.06
CA THR A 147 4.49 -14.68 15.03
C THR A 147 4.53 -15.20 13.59
N GLY A 148 4.78 -16.50 13.39
CA GLY A 148 4.87 -17.09 12.05
C GLY A 148 6.14 -16.70 11.30
N PHE A 149 7.18 -16.31 12.02
CA PHE A 149 8.52 -16.06 11.50
C PHE A 149 9.53 -16.86 12.29
N ASP A 150 10.43 -17.56 11.59
CA ASP A 150 11.53 -18.31 12.21
C ASP A 150 12.60 -17.36 12.77
N TYR A 151 12.65 -16.15 12.20
CA TYR A 151 13.51 -15.05 12.65
C TYR A 151 12.77 -13.71 12.60
N TYR A 152 12.98 -12.89 13.62
CA TYR A 152 12.66 -11.48 13.55
C TYR A 152 13.71 -10.64 14.29
N ASN A 153 13.95 -9.44 13.74
CA ASN A 153 14.74 -8.39 14.40
C ASN A 153 14.11 -7.04 14.05
N VAL A 154 13.25 -6.53 14.95
CA VAL A 154 12.31 -5.46 14.60
C VAL A 154 12.42 -4.22 15.47
N LEU A 155 12.19 -3.06 14.86
CA LEU A 155 12.18 -1.77 15.52
C LEU A 155 11.07 -1.67 16.57
N PRO A 156 11.34 -1.15 17.78
CA PRO A 156 10.31 -0.78 18.74
C PRO A 156 9.57 0.49 18.27
N GLY A 157 8.25 0.37 18.05
CA GLY A 157 7.41 1.49 17.58
C GLY A 157 7.88 2.05 16.23
N GLN A 158 8.16 3.35 16.18
CA GLN A 158 8.64 4.04 14.97
C GLN A 158 10.15 3.87 14.71
N GLY A 159 10.91 3.45 15.72
CA GLY A 159 12.38 3.37 15.65
C GLY A 159 13.09 4.73 15.58
N LEU A 160 14.40 4.69 15.61
CA LEU A 160 15.29 5.84 15.45
C LEU A 160 16.06 5.71 14.13
N TYR A 161 16.50 6.82 13.55
CA TYR A 161 17.30 6.82 12.33
C TYR A 161 18.76 6.43 12.59
N ASN A 162 19.33 6.94 13.67
CA ASN A 162 20.71 6.67 14.05
C ASN A 162 20.75 5.77 15.28
N ASN A 163 21.65 4.79 15.29
CA ASN A 163 21.82 3.80 16.34
C ASN A 163 20.49 3.22 16.82
N PRO A 164 19.70 2.59 15.91
CA PRO A 164 18.39 2.09 16.22
C PRO A 164 18.45 0.98 17.27
N LYS A 165 17.36 0.83 18.02
CA LYS A 165 17.14 -0.38 18.81
C LYS A 165 16.38 -1.38 17.97
N LEU A 166 16.72 -2.66 18.11
CA LEU A 166 16.00 -3.76 17.50
C LEU A 166 15.63 -4.80 18.55
N LYS A 167 14.41 -5.34 18.46
CA LYS A 167 13.90 -6.45 19.27
C LYS A 167 14.13 -7.75 18.51
N GLU A 168 14.96 -8.59 19.05
CA GLU A 168 15.38 -9.84 18.43
C GLU A 168 14.56 -11.03 18.97
N ILE A 169 14.33 -12.03 18.14
CA ILE A 169 13.73 -13.30 18.52
C ILE A 169 14.50 -13.97 19.67
N GLY A 170 13.77 -14.62 20.58
CA GLY A 170 14.37 -15.29 21.75
C GLY A 170 14.71 -14.36 22.92
N LYS A 171 14.53 -13.05 22.77
CA LYS A 171 14.60 -12.09 23.87
C LYS A 171 13.20 -11.78 24.40
N PRO A 172 13.04 -11.44 25.70
CA PRO A 172 11.72 -11.10 26.26
C PRO A 172 11.07 -9.93 25.51
N TRP A 173 9.87 -10.18 24.97
CA TRP A 173 9.10 -9.13 24.29
C TRP A 173 8.66 -8.06 25.28
N LYS A 174 9.01 -6.81 25.01
CA LYS A 174 8.49 -5.65 25.74
C LYS A 174 7.51 -4.88 24.85
N TYR A 175 6.33 -4.64 25.39
CA TYR A 175 5.22 -4.03 24.68
C TYR A 175 5.55 -2.67 24.06
N HIS A 176 4.97 -2.41 22.90
CA HIS A 176 5.03 -1.14 22.17
C HIS A 176 6.48 -0.75 21.79
N ASN A 177 6.88 0.50 22.08
CA ASN A 177 8.20 1.09 21.75
C ASN A 177 9.27 0.86 22.84
N LYS A 178 9.05 -0.08 23.77
CA LYS A 178 10.02 -0.44 24.81
C LYS A 178 10.87 -1.64 24.38
N GLY A 179 12.08 -1.71 24.93
CA GLY A 179 13.02 -2.83 24.71
C GLY A 179 13.83 -2.70 23.43
N GLY A 180 14.52 -3.79 23.09
CA GLY A 180 15.48 -3.87 22.00
C GLY A 180 16.90 -3.50 22.43
N GLU A 181 17.89 -4.05 21.72
CA GLU A 181 19.32 -3.75 21.84
C GLU A 181 19.72 -2.69 20.81
N VAL A 182 20.73 -1.89 21.14
CA VAL A 182 21.24 -0.85 20.25
C VAL A 182 22.11 -1.47 19.16
N TYR A 183 21.81 -1.13 17.91
CA TYR A 183 22.63 -1.43 16.74
C TYR A 183 23.28 -0.14 16.27
N GLU A 184 24.61 -0.12 16.19
CA GLU A 184 25.36 1.05 15.73
C GLU A 184 25.15 1.25 14.22
N GLY A 185 24.93 2.49 13.79
CA GLY A 185 24.82 2.88 12.40
C GLY A 185 23.49 3.53 12.02
N TYR A 186 23.31 3.70 10.72
CA TYR A 186 22.09 4.28 10.15
C TYR A 186 21.02 3.19 9.93
N VAL A 187 19.79 3.46 10.33
CA VAL A 187 18.74 2.44 10.42
C VAL A 187 18.49 1.68 9.11
N THR A 188 18.57 2.35 7.96
CA THR A 188 18.33 1.71 6.66
C THR A 188 19.43 0.70 6.34
N ASP A 189 20.70 1.06 6.67
CA ASP A 189 21.84 0.16 6.52
C ASP A 189 21.73 -1.02 7.48
N VAL A 190 21.46 -0.75 8.76
CA VAL A 190 21.30 -1.79 9.80
C VAL A 190 20.22 -2.82 9.42
N ILE A 191 19.07 -2.36 8.90
CA ILE A 191 17.99 -3.28 8.46
C ILE A 191 18.46 -4.14 7.30
N THR A 192 19.20 -3.57 6.36
CA THR A 192 19.75 -4.33 5.21
C THR A 192 20.82 -5.30 5.64
N ASP A 193 21.74 -4.89 6.53
CA ASP A 193 22.78 -5.76 7.09
C ASP A 193 22.18 -6.98 7.78
N GLU A 194 21.19 -6.78 8.64
CA GLU A 194 20.50 -7.89 9.34
C GLU A 194 19.69 -8.75 8.38
N SER A 195 19.11 -8.18 7.32
CA SER A 195 18.41 -8.92 6.26
C SER A 195 19.38 -9.82 5.48
N ILE A 196 20.52 -9.30 5.04
CA ILE A 196 21.56 -10.06 4.32
C ILE A 196 22.18 -11.11 5.24
N LYS A 197 22.52 -10.76 6.46
CA LYS A 197 23.04 -11.70 7.46
C LYS A 197 22.08 -12.88 7.71
N TRP A 198 20.77 -12.62 7.76
CA TRP A 198 19.80 -13.71 7.85
C TRP A 198 19.78 -14.56 6.58
N LEU A 199 19.82 -13.96 5.39
CA LEU A 199 19.90 -14.66 4.11
C LEU A 199 21.13 -15.57 4.01
N GLU A 200 22.27 -15.18 4.56
CA GLU A 200 23.50 -15.99 4.61
C GLU A 200 23.37 -17.21 5.53
N ASN A 201 22.69 -17.05 6.67
CA ASN A 201 22.61 -18.04 7.74
C ASN A 201 21.34 -18.92 7.70
N ARG A 202 20.40 -18.65 6.77
CA ARG A 202 19.16 -19.42 6.63
C ARG A 202 19.39 -20.89 6.25
N ASP A 203 18.42 -21.75 6.43
CA ASP A 203 18.41 -23.09 5.85
C ASP A 203 18.33 -23.00 4.32
N LYS A 204 19.45 -23.27 3.63
CA LYS A 204 19.58 -23.18 2.17
C LYS A 204 18.81 -24.30 1.42
N ASN A 205 18.29 -25.31 2.11
CA ASN A 205 17.48 -26.38 1.53
C ASN A 205 16.00 -26.01 1.39
N LYS A 206 15.58 -24.89 2.00
CA LYS A 206 14.21 -24.38 1.95
C LYS A 206 14.10 -23.12 1.10
N PRO A 207 12.95 -22.87 0.45
CA PRO A 207 12.65 -21.54 -0.06
C PRO A 207 12.57 -20.57 1.11
N PHE A 208 12.86 -19.30 0.87
CA PHE A 208 12.78 -18.28 1.90
C PHE A 208 11.74 -17.20 1.60
N PHE A 209 11.15 -16.66 2.68
CA PHE A 209 10.29 -15.49 2.67
C PHE A 209 10.86 -14.46 3.64
N LEU A 210 11.40 -13.38 3.11
CA LEU A 210 11.95 -12.26 3.86
C LEU A 210 11.08 -11.02 3.69
N MET A 211 10.63 -10.44 4.80
CA MET A 211 10.05 -9.10 4.87
C MET A 211 11.11 -8.13 5.41
N SER A 212 11.69 -7.30 4.53
CA SER A 212 12.68 -6.27 4.89
C SER A 212 12.00 -4.91 4.89
N HIS A 213 11.73 -4.37 6.10
CA HIS A 213 10.87 -3.22 6.30
C HIS A 213 11.64 -2.01 6.80
N HIS A 214 11.87 -1.03 5.93
CA HIS A 214 12.57 0.19 6.28
C HIS A 214 11.69 1.17 7.07
N LYS A 215 12.31 1.89 8.03
CA LYS A 215 11.71 3.04 8.69
C LYS A 215 11.63 4.26 7.75
N ALA A 216 12.67 4.46 6.96
CA ALA A 216 12.72 5.55 6.00
C ALA A 216 11.66 5.36 4.89
N PRO A 217 11.11 6.45 4.30
CA PRO A 217 11.36 7.85 4.62
C PRO A 217 10.36 8.49 5.61
N HIS A 218 9.84 7.76 6.61
CA HIS A 218 8.94 8.32 7.64
C HIS A 218 9.60 9.46 8.44
N GLY A 219 8.85 10.50 8.76
CA GLY A 219 9.32 11.64 9.58
C GLY A 219 9.79 11.28 11.01
N LEU A 220 10.62 12.08 11.70
CA LEU A 220 11.35 13.22 11.17
C LEU A 220 12.51 12.72 10.30
N TRP A 221 12.81 13.42 9.24
CA TRP A 221 13.72 12.97 8.16
C TRP A 221 15.20 13.22 8.52
N GLU A 222 15.79 12.33 9.33
CA GLU A 222 17.23 12.32 9.60
C GLU A 222 17.91 11.48 8.53
N PHE A 223 18.54 12.10 7.56
CA PHE A 223 19.23 11.41 6.48
C PHE A 223 20.60 10.86 6.91
N ALA A 224 21.11 9.87 6.19
CA ALA A 224 22.46 9.35 6.41
C ALA A 224 23.52 10.43 6.16
N LYS A 225 24.57 10.45 6.98
CA LYS A 225 25.66 11.45 6.90
C LYS A 225 26.27 11.55 5.50
N ARG A 226 26.38 10.45 4.77
CA ARG A 226 26.88 10.41 3.39
C ARG A 226 26.01 11.18 2.39
N HIS A 227 24.74 11.46 2.72
CA HIS A 227 23.81 12.22 1.88
C HIS A 227 23.63 13.68 2.30
N GLU A 228 24.40 14.19 3.26
CA GLU A 228 24.23 15.56 3.78
C GLU A 228 24.34 16.65 2.72
N ASN A 229 25.17 16.42 1.69
CA ASN A 229 25.39 17.37 0.60
C ASN A 229 24.54 17.08 -0.65
N LEU A 230 23.81 15.97 -0.67
CA LEU A 230 22.92 15.63 -1.78
C LEU A 230 21.83 16.69 -1.90
N LEU A 231 21.57 17.20 -3.11
CA LEU A 231 20.56 18.21 -3.42
C LEU A 231 20.81 19.61 -2.81
N ASN A 232 22.03 19.92 -2.33
CA ASN A 232 22.31 21.25 -1.79
C ASN A 232 22.12 22.35 -2.83
N ASP A 233 22.64 22.13 -4.04
CA ASP A 233 22.63 23.10 -5.14
C ASP A 233 21.41 22.97 -6.05
N GLU A 234 20.50 22.02 -5.75
CA GLU A 234 19.30 21.77 -6.55
C GLU A 234 18.09 22.52 -5.97
N GLU A 235 17.27 23.07 -6.82
CA GLU A 235 15.95 23.59 -6.48
C GLU A 235 14.89 22.51 -6.76
N ILE A 236 14.19 22.07 -5.72
CA ILE A 236 13.16 21.04 -5.87
C ILE A 236 11.91 21.64 -6.50
N PRO A 237 11.42 21.11 -7.64
CA PRO A 237 10.20 21.61 -8.28
C PRO A 237 8.99 21.52 -7.35
N GLU A 238 8.30 22.63 -7.20
CA GLU A 238 7.09 22.73 -6.37
C GLU A 238 5.87 22.20 -7.12
N PRO A 239 4.91 21.56 -6.42
CA PRO A 239 3.62 21.29 -7.04
C PRO A 239 2.82 22.59 -7.20
N ASN A 240 2.08 22.71 -8.29
CA ASN A 240 1.27 23.92 -8.58
C ASN A 240 0.29 24.22 -7.43
N SER A 241 -0.23 23.17 -6.77
CA SER A 241 -1.19 23.28 -5.67
C SER A 241 -0.60 23.75 -4.33
N LEU A 242 0.71 24.05 -4.25
CA LEU A 242 1.35 24.49 -2.99
C LEU A 242 0.89 25.88 -2.54
N TYR A 243 0.58 26.79 -3.48
CA TYR A 243 0.27 28.19 -3.18
C TYR A 243 -1.17 28.57 -3.45
N GLU A 244 -1.91 27.76 -4.15
CA GLU A 244 -3.28 28.04 -4.51
C GLU A 244 -4.21 27.80 -3.31
N ASN A 245 -5.02 28.78 -2.96
CA ASN A 245 -5.96 28.70 -1.85
C ASN A 245 -7.40 28.78 -2.37
N GLY A 246 -8.25 27.85 -1.95
CA GLY A 246 -9.70 27.98 -2.05
C GLY A 246 -10.34 27.65 -3.41
N ASN A 247 -9.58 27.43 -4.46
CA ASN A 247 -10.13 27.10 -5.79
C ASN A 247 -9.61 25.80 -6.37
N HIS A 248 -8.62 25.19 -5.74
CA HIS A 248 -7.89 24.07 -6.32
C HIS A 248 -8.00 22.78 -5.52
N GLY A 249 -8.45 22.87 -4.30
CA GLY A 249 -8.48 21.73 -3.39
C GLY A 249 -9.83 21.51 -2.73
N PRO A 250 -9.92 20.48 -1.92
CA PRO A 250 -11.12 20.13 -1.19
C PRO A 250 -11.44 21.20 -0.12
N LEU A 251 -12.69 21.65 -0.06
CA LEU A 251 -13.15 22.65 0.91
C LEU A 251 -12.89 22.21 2.37
N ILE A 252 -13.05 20.92 2.66
CA ILE A 252 -12.77 20.37 4.00
C ILE A 252 -11.27 20.42 4.29
N GLY A 253 -10.43 20.17 3.29
CA GLY A 253 -8.99 20.21 3.39
C GLY A 253 -8.41 21.57 3.72
N GLU A 254 -9.06 22.65 3.32
CA GLU A 254 -8.64 24.02 3.67
C GLU A 254 -8.64 24.27 5.18
N ARG A 255 -9.48 23.55 5.94
CA ARG A 255 -9.63 23.71 7.39
C ARG A 255 -8.80 22.74 8.22
N TYR A 256 -8.44 21.59 7.64
CA TYR A 256 -7.86 20.44 8.33
C TYR A 256 -6.57 19.95 7.67
N GLY A 257 -5.95 18.96 8.27
CA GLY A 257 -4.71 18.35 7.77
C GLY A 257 -3.44 19.09 8.22
N SER A 258 -2.29 18.56 7.82
CA SER A 258 -0.97 19.16 8.11
C SER A 258 -0.48 19.91 6.88
N SER A 259 -0.28 21.22 6.97
CA SER A 259 0.11 22.08 5.86
C SER A 259 1.62 22.31 5.76
N ILE A 260 2.13 22.58 4.56
CA ILE A 260 3.48 23.14 4.39
C ILE A 260 3.51 24.58 4.90
N SER A 261 2.53 25.39 4.46
CA SER A 261 2.34 26.77 4.90
C SER A 261 1.81 26.85 6.34
N ASP A 262 1.65 28.07 6.84
CA ASP A 262 1.01 28.40 8.12
C ASP A 262 -0.52 28.29 8.12
N ARG A 263 -1.14 27.73 7.06
CA ARG A 263 -2.59 27.59 6.89
C ARG A 263 -3.24 26.86 8.06
N ASN A 264 -2.68 25.71 8.48
CA ASN A 264 -3.11 25.05 9.70
C ASN A 264 -2.20 25.43 10.88
N PRO A 265 -2.65 26.28 11.81
CA PRO A 265 -1.81 26.73 12.94
C PRO A 265 -1.51 25.61 13.94
N ARG A 266 -2.32 24.53 13.97
CA ARG A 266 -2.11 23.40 14.88
C ARG A 266 -0.95 22.51 14.46
N ARG A 267 -0.73 22.36 13.14
CA ARG A 267 0.35 21.56 12.60
C ARG A 267 0.76 22.00 11.19
N ASN A 268 1.94 22.59 11.06
CA ASN A 268 2.47 22.99 9.77
C ASN A 268 3.99 22.81 9.69
N MET A 269 4.50 22.63 8.48
CA MET A 269 5.91 22.37 8.21
C MET A 269 6.76 23.61 8.46
N LEU A 270 6.27 24.79 8.04
CA LEU A 270 6.97 26.05 8.27
C LEU A 270 7.35 26.24 9.74
N HIS A 271 6.43 25.98 10.66
CA HIS A 271 6.72 26.06 12.09
C HIS A 271 7.72 24.98 12.54
N GLN A 272 7.63 23.76 11.96
CA GLN A 272 8.51 22.67 12.38
C GLN A 272 9.97 22.91 11.97
N VAL A 273 10.22 23.36 10.73
CA VAL A 273 11.58 23.56 10.21
C VAL A 273 12.27 24.85 10.70
N THR A 274 11.52 25.75 11.35
CA THR A 274 12.06 27.01 11.92
C THR A 274 12.34 26.93 13.42
N ARG A 275 11.89 25.88 14.11
CA ARG A 275 12.07 25.75 15.56
C ARG A 275 13.23 24.84 15.91
N GLU A 276 13.87 25.11 17.02
CA GLU A 276 14.88 24.25 17.62
C GLU A 276 14.39 22.80 17.77
N GLY A 277 15.25 21.84 17.45
CA GLY A 277 14.95 20.39 17.49
C GLY A 277 14.60 19.75 16.15
N TRP A 278 14.61 20.50 15.03
CA TRP A 278 14.61 19.84 13.72
C TRP A 278 15.93 19.11 13.50
N PRO A 279 15.93 17.80 13.22
CA PRO A 279 17.13 16.95 13.38
C PRO A 279 18.28 17.29 12.41
N THR A 280 17.97 17.91 11.29
CA THR A 280 18.95 18.26 10.24
C THR A 280 19.25 19.76 10.16
N GLY A 281 18.97 20.49 11.26
CA GLY A 281 19.16 21.94 11.35
C GLY A 281 17.94 22.73 10.84
N ILE A 282 17.73 23.90 11.44
CA ILE A 282 16.62 24.80 11.13
C ILE A 282 16.94 25.74 9.96
N ILE A 283 15.89 26.33 9.39
CA ILE A 283 16.01 27.45 8.44
C ILE A 283 15.75 28.78 9.15
N ASP A 284 16.46 29.84 8.75
CA ASP A 284 16.16 31.20 9.14
C ASP A 284 15.19 31.83 8.14
N THR A 285 14.11 32.39 8.63
CA THR A 285 13.07 33.05 7.79
C THR A 285 12.93 34.54 8.09
N LEU A 286 13.90 35.13 8.81
CA LEU A 286 13.89 36.56 9.13
C LEU A 286 13.95 37.41 7.83
N GLY A 287 13.06 38.37 7.70
CA GLY A 287 13.00 39.25 6.53
C GLY A 287 12.36 38.65 5.28
N MET A 288 12.00 37.36 5.28
CA MET A 288 11.34 36.71 4.16
C MET A 288 9.86 37.09 4.04
N THR A 289 9.38 37.22 2.82
CA THR A 289 7.95 37.29 2.50
C THR A 289 7.24 35.99 2.82
N LYS A 290 5.91 35.98 2.87
CA LYS A 290 5.14 34.75 3.11
C LYS A 290 5.47 33.66 2.08
N ARG A 291 5.58 34.01 0.80
CA ARG A 291 5.90 33.07 -0.28
C ARG A 291 7.30 32.46 -0.12
N GLU A 292 8.29 33.28 0.19
CA GLU A 292 9.68 32.80 0.44
C GLU A 292 9.75 31.86 1.64
N LYS A 293 8.99 32.12 2.71
CA LYS A 293 8.90 31.22 3.88
C LYS A 293 8.33 29.85 3.50
N ILE A 294 7.24 29.82 2.73
CA ILE A 294 6.61 28.57 2.27
C ILE A 294 7.57 27.80 1.37
N HIS A 295 8.19 28.50 0.40
CA HIS A 295 9.21 27.94 -0.48
C HIS A 295 10.36 27.30 0.33
N SER A 296 10.94 28.04 1.27
CA SER A 296 12.05 27.54 2.10
C SER A 296 11.66 26.34 2.96
N ALA A 297 10.43 26.34 3.49
CA ALA A 297 9.91 25.21 4.27
C ALA A 297 9.71 23.97 3.39
N TYR A 298 9.17 24.14 2.19
CA TYR A 298 9.02 23.08 1.20
C TYR A 298 10.37 22.50 0.78
N GLN A 299 11.33 23.36 0.40
CA GLN A 299 12.68 22.95 0.01
C GLN A 299 13.35 22.14 1.12
N LYS A 300 13.30 22.63 2.36
CA LYS A 300 13.88 21.93 3.53
C LYS A 300 13.24 20.55 3.73
N TYR A 301 11.93 20.49 3.75
CA TYR A 301 11.18 19.26 3.95
C TYR A 301 11.48 18.22 2.88
N VAL A 302 11.33 18.60 1.60
CA VAL A 302 11.44 17.63 0.50
C VAL A 302 12.89 17.21 0.27
N LYS A 303 13.88 18.11 0.44
CA LYS A 303 15.29 17.72 0.37
C LYS A 303 15.66 16.69 1.45
N ASP A 304 15.24 16.92 2.70
CA ASP A 304 15.51 16.00 3.79
C ASP A 304 14.83 14.64 3.55
N TYR A 305 13.60 14.66 3.04
CA TYR A 305 12.86 13.46 2.64
C TYR A 305 13.61 12.67 1.54
N LEU A 306 13.99 13.31 0.45
CA LEU A 306 14.68 12.68 -0.69
C LEU A 306 16.07 12.14 -0.32
N ARG A 307 16.77 12.77 0.60
CA ARG A 307 18.03 12.25 1.16
C ARG A 307 17.84 10.93 1.91
N THR A 308 16.69 10.76 2.58
CA THR A 308 16.38 9.46 3.21
C THR A 308 15.99 8.41 2.18
N VAL A 309 15.36 8.82 1.07
CA VAL A 309 15.03 7.95 -0.08
C VAL A 309 16.30 7.44 -0.76
N ALA A 310 17.33 8.29 -0.91
CA ALA A 310 18.60 7.87 -1.49
C ALA A 310 19.24 6.70 -0.73
N ALA A 311 19.18 6.72 0.61
CA ALA A 311 19.66 5.61 1.42
C ALA A 311 18.83 4.32 1.23
N ILE A 312 17.53 4.44 0.97
CA ILE A 312 16.69 3.27 0.65
C ILE A 312 17.13 2.67 -0.67
N ASP A 313 17.27 3.50 -1.71
CA ASP A 313 17.63 3.02 -3.04
C ASP A 313 18.99 2.31 -3.05
N GLU A 314 20.02 2.85 -2.38
CA GLU A 314 21.31 2.19 -2.20
C GLU A 314 21.14 0.81 -1.54
N ASN A 315 20.34 0.71 -0.51
CA ASN A 315 20.11 -0.53 0.24
C ASN A 315 19.27 -1.55 -0.53
N VAL A 316 18.36 -1.11 -1.39
CA VAL A 316 17.69 -1.99 -2.37
C VAL A 316 18.74 -2.57 -3.33
N GLY A 317 19.67 -1.76 -3.82
CA GLY A 317 20.80 -2.21 -4.64
C GLY A 317 21.59 -3.33 -3.98
N ARG A 318 21.98 -3.16 -2.71
CA ARG A 318 22.71 -4.17 -1.93
C ARG A 318 21.99 -5.52 -1.85
N ILE A 319 20.66 -5.51 -1.68
CA ILE A 319 19.85 -6.75 -1.68
C ILE A 319 19.84 -7.39 -3.07
N LEU A 320 19.69 -6.60 -4.13
CA LEU A 320 19.70 -7.11 -5.50
C LEU A 320 21.05 -7.71 -5.87
N ASP A 321 22.15 -7.04 -5.54
CA ASP A 321 23.51 -7.51 -5.76
C ASP A 321 23.80 -8.81 -5.00
N TYR A 322 23.35 -8.91 -3.73
CA TYR A 322 23.42 -10.16 -2.97
C TYR A 322 22.72 -11.33 -3.69
N LEU A 323 21.55 -11.09 -4.29
CA LEU A 323 20.82 -12.14 -5.03
C LEU A 323 21.56 -12.56 -6.31
N ASP A 324 22.16 -11.61 -7.00
CA ASP A 324 22.93 -11.89 -8.22
C ASP A 324 24.23 -12.63 -7.91
N ASP A 325 25.01 -12.17 -6.93
CA ASP A 325 26.27 -12.78 -6.49
C ASP A 325 26.11 -14.21 -5.96
N ASN A 326 24.91 -14.55 -5.46
CA ASN A 326 24.60 -15.88 -4.92
C ASN A 326 23.76 -16.75 -5.87
N GLU A 327 23.58 -16.35 -7.13
CA GLU A 327 22.79 -17.08 -8.16
C GLU A 327 21.33 -17.36 -7.72
N LEU A 328 20.75 -16.45 -6.92
CA LEU A 328 19.40 -16.58 -6.39
C LEU A 328 18.36 -15.80 -7.22
N ALA A 329 18.79 -14.85 -8.02
CA ALA A 329 17.96 -13.88 -8.69
C ALA A 329 16.86 -14.51 -9.56
N GLU A 330 17.21 -15.54 -10.35
CA GLU A 330 16.31 -16.21 -11.29
C GLU A 330 15.06 -16.79 -10.62
N ASN A 331 15.22 -17.41 -9.43
CA ASN A 331 14.11 -18.03 -8.69
C ASN A 331 13.69 -17.22 -7.45
N THR A 332 13.84 -15.90 -7.49
CA THR A 332 13.43 -15.01 -6.39
C THR A 332 12.46 -13.95 -6.90
N ILE A 333 11.29 -13.89 -6.27
CA ILE A 333 10.35 -12.76 -6.40
C ILE A 333 10.86 -11.64 -5.53
N VAL A 334 11.18 -10.50 -6.12
CA VAL A 334 11.52 -9.27 -5.40
C VAL A 334 10.41 -8.27 -5.58
N ILE A 335 9.83 -7.81 -4.49
CA ILE A 335 8.81 -6.76 -4.45
C ILE A 335 9.39 -5.57 -3.70
N TYR A 336 9.28 -4.37 -4.28
CA TYR A 336 9.46 -3.12 -3.56
C TYR A 336 8.13 -2.36 -3.52
N THR A 337 7.73 -1.91 -2.33
CA THR A 337 6.51 -1.13 -2.11
C THR A 337 6.63 -0.20 -0.90
N SER A 338 5.59 0.57 -0.62
CA SER A 338 5.39 1.32 0.63
C SER A 338 4.16 0.80 1.36
N ASP A 339 4.02 1.12 2.65
CA ASP A 339 2.78 0.79 3.39
C ASP A 339 1.62 1.73 3.06
N GLN A 340 1.88 2.93 2.53
CA GLN A 340 0.92 3.88 1.93
C GLN A 340 1.66 4.91 1.08
N GLY A 341 0.91 5.84 0.47
CA GLY A 341 1.47 7.00 -0.19
C GLY A 341 1.84 8.12 0.79
N GLN A 342 2.30 9.25 0.25
CA GLN A 342 2.72 10.45 1.00
C GLN A 342 2.54 11.68 0.15
N LEU A 343 2.01 12.76 0.75
CA LEU A 343 1.92 14.09 0.15
C LEU A 343 3.26 14.83 0.37
N LEU A 344 3.79 15.37 -0.70
CA LEU A 344 5.05 16.11 -0.75
C LEU A 344 4.81 17.57 -1.18
N GLY A 345 3.84 18.23 -0.56
CA GLY A 345 3.46 19.61 -0.83
C GLY A 345 2.23 19.77 -1.72
N GLU A 346 1.72 18.68 -2.33
CA GLU A 346 0.47 18.72 -3.07
C GLU A 346 -0.67 19.18 -2.14
N HIS A 347 -1.55 20.08 -2.63
CA HIS A 347 -2.63 20.73 -1.86
C HIS A 347 -2.15 21.49 -0.60
N ASP A 348 -0.89 21.94 -0.60
CA ASP A 348 -0.24 22.51 0.60
C ASP A 348 -0.13 21.52 1.77
N TYR A 349 -0.21 20.20 1.51
CA TYR A 349 -0.13 19.19 2.55
C TYR A 349 1.22 18.47 2.62
N PHE A 350 1.52 17.97 3.80
CA PHE A 350 2.46 16.86 4.03
C PHE A 350 1.80 15.79 4.89
N ASP A 351 2.35 14.58 4.92
CA ASP A 351 1.79 13.40 5.54
C ASP A 351 0.86 12.60 4.60
N LYS A 352 0.03 11.73 5.13
CA LYS A 352 -0.87 10.79 4.45
C LYS A 352 -2.27 10.89 5.04
N ARG A 353 -3.06 9.82 5.05
CA ARG A 353 -4.38 9.66 5.70
C ARG A 353 -5.56 10.09 4.85
N TRP A 354 -5.38 11.11 4.01
CA TRP A 354 -6.40 11.54 3.06
C TRP A 354 -6.69 10.47 2.01
N MET A 355 -7.88 10.50 1.42
CA MET A 355 -8.20 9.67 0.25
C MET A 355 -7.74 10.30 -1.08
N TYR A 356 -6.86 11.30 -1.05
CA TYR A 356 -6.26 11.89 -2.27
C TYR A 356 -5.21 10.96 -2.87
N GLU A 357 -5.03 11.04 -4.20
CA GLU A 357 -4.19 10.09 -4.95
C GLU A 357 -2.78 9.94 -4.37
N GLU A 358 -2.14 11.02 -3.93
CA GLU A 358 -0.78 10.97 -3.39
C GLU A 358 -0.67 10.20 -2.06
N SER A 359 -1.72 10.22 -1.24
CA SER A 359 -1.81 9.45 0.00
C SER A 359 -2.31 8.03 -0.23
N LEU A 360 -3.22 7.86 -1.19
CA LEU A 360 -3.89 6.60 -1.48
C LEU A 360 -3.01 5.65 -2.31
N SER A 361 -2.23 6.20 -3.26
CA SER A 361 -1.42 5.42 -4.19
C SER A 361 -0.13 4.95 -3.56
N MET A 362 0.09 3.64 -3.58
CA MET A 362 1.32 3.00 -3.16
C MET A 362 2.23 2.77 -4.37
N PRO A 363 3.55 3.02 -4.28
CA PRO A 363 4.46 2.53 -5.29
C PRO A 363 4.54 1.00 -5.23
N MET A 364 4.68 0.34 -6.36
CA MET A 364 5.00 -1.09 -6.41
C MET A 364 5.73 -1.46 -7.70
N VAL A 365 6.87 -2.09 -7.54
CA VAL A 365 7.63 -2.71 -8.62
C VAL A 365 7.97 -4.14 -8.24
N ILE A 366 7.89 -5.07 -9.21
CA ILE A 366 8.04 -6.50 -8.96
C ILE A 366 8.95 -7.10 -10.02
N ARG A 367 9.94 -7.91 -9.59
CA ARG A 367 10.81 -8.71 -10.45
C ARG A 367 10.65 -10.19 -10.10
N TYR A 368 10.48 -11.03 -11.11
CA TYR A 368 10.58 -12.49 -11.02
C TYR A 368 10.98 -13.06 -12.37
N PRO A 369 12.29 -13.16 -12.67
CA PRO A 369 12.78 -13.52 -14.01
C PRO A 369 12.25 -14.86 -14.52
N ALA A 370 12.06 -15.85 -13.66
CA ALA A 370 11.52 -17.14 -14.05
C ALA A 370 10.10 -17.10 -14.67
N MET A 371 9.30 -16.06 -14.40
CA MET A 371 7.90 -16.02 -14.85
C MET A 371 7.41 -14.66 -15.36
N ILE A 372 8.03 -13.56 -14.98
CA ILE A 372 7.61 -12.21 -15.35
C ILE A 372 8.60 -11.66 -16.39
N ASN A 373 8.10 -11.33 -17.58
CA ASN A 373 8.91 -10.69 -18.60
C ASN A 373 9.34 -9.29 -18.16
N PRO A 374 10.54 -8.83 -18.52
CA PRO A 374 11.02 -7.50 -18.15
C PRO A 374 10.25 -6.38 -18.85
N LYS A 375 10.32 -5.16 -18.28
CA LYS A 375 9.78 -3.90 -18.83
C LYS A 375 8.26 -3.91 -19.06
N GLN A 376 7.52 -4.68 -18.25
CA GLN A 376 6.07 -4.64 -18.28
C GLN A 376 5.52 -3.44 -17.48
N VAL A 377 4.37 -2.96 -17.91
CA VAL A 377 3.56 -1.97 -17.17
C VAL A 377 2.17 -2.56 -16.98
N ASN A 378 1.72 -2.61 -15.73
CA ASN A 378 0.38 -3.09 -15.39
C ASN A 378 -0.45 -1.94 -14.80
N ASN A 379 -1.68 -1.75 -15.34
CA ASN A 379 -2.60 -0.71 -14.95
C ASN A 379 -3.84 -1.23 -14.20
N ASP A 380 -3.83 -2.49 -13.80
CA ASP A 380 -4.91 -3.08 -13.03
C ASP A 380 -4.95 -2.52 -11.62
N MET A 381 -6.16 -2.37 -11.09
CA MET A 381 -6.37 -1.88 -9.73
C MET A 381 -6.03 -2.97 -8.72
N VAL A 382 -4.96 -2.78 -7.96
CA VAL A 382 -4.48 -3.68 -6.91
C VAL A 382 -4.59 -2.96 -5.56
N LEU A 383 -4.93 -3.70 -4.51
CA LEU A 383 -5.04 -3.17 -3.16
C LEU A 383 -4.00 -3.83 -2.23
N ASN A 384 -3.63 -3.15 -1.17
CA ASN A 384 -2.69 -3.72 -0.18
C ASN A 384 -3.17 -5.04 0.44
N ILE A 385 -4.47 -5.29 0.50
CA ILE A 385 -5.06 -6.57 0.93
C ILE A 385 -4.83 -7.73 -0.06
N ASP A 386 -4.43 -7.44 -1.31
CA ASP A 386 -4.18 -8.44 -2.35
C ASP A 386 -2.78 -9.05 -2.28
N PHE A 387 -1.88 -8.45 -1.49
CA PHE A 387 -0.49 -8.90 -1.41
C PHE A 387 -0.39 -10.30 -0.80
N ALA A 388 -1.02 -10.53 0.36
CA ALA A 388 -1.00 -11.83 1.00
C ALA A 388 -1.54 -12.96 0.10
N PRO A 389 -2.76 -12.87 -0.50
CA PRO A 389 -3.24 -13.92 -1.38
C PRO A 389 -2.36 -14.15 -2.61
N THR A 390 -1.71 -13.12 -3.15
CA THR A 390 -0.80 -13.25 -4.29
C THR A 390 0.46 -14.01 -3.93
N LEU A 391 1.08 -13.68 -2.80
CA LEU A 391 2.28 -14.36 -2.33
C LEU A 391 2.01 -15.82 -1.96
N LEU A 392 0.85 -16.11 -1.37
CA LEU A 392 0.41 -17.47 -1.07
C LEU A 392 0.18 -18.30 -2.35
N GLU A 393 -0.40 -17.70 -3.38
CA GLU A 393 -0.57 -18.39 -4.67
C GLU A 393 0.78 -18.67 -5.36
N PHE A 394 1.77 -17.76 -5.28
CA PHE A 394 3.13 -18.04 -5.76
C PHE A 394 3.81 -19.14 -4.93
N ALA A 395 3.55 -19.19 -3.64
CA ALA A 395 4.04 -20.25 -2.77
C ALA A 395 3.35 -21.62 -3.00
N GLY A 396 2.31 -21.66 -3.83
CA GLY A 396 1.56 -22.89 -4.12
C GLY A 396 0.72 -23.37 -2.93
N THR A 397 0.31 -22.48 -2.03
CA THR A 397 -0.52 -22.80 -0.86
C THR A 397 -1.92 -22.19 -0.99
N GLU A 398 -2.87 -22.78 -0.27
CA GLU A 398 -4.27 -22.32 -0.29
C GLU A 398 -4.39 -20.92 0.31
N VAL A 399 -5.16 -20.07 -0.35
CA VAL A 399 -5.56 -18.75 0.15
C VAL A 399 -6.78 -18.91 1.06
N PRO A 400 -6.70 -18.53 2.34
CA PRO A 400 -7.84 -18.63 3.24
C PRO A 400 -9.05 -17.84 2.76
N SER A 401 -10.24 -18.42 2.83
CA SER A 401 -11.51 -17.80 2.41
C SER A 401 -11.87 -16.51 3.16
N LYS A 402 -11.31 -16.31 4.35
CA LYS A 402 -11.47 -15.07 5.14
C LYS A 402 -10.66 -13.89 4.60
N MET A 403 -9.70 -14.10 3.70
CA MET A 403 -9.00 -13.02 3.03
C MET A 403 -9.95 -12.34 2.04
N GLN A 404 -10.11 -11.03 2.15
CA GLN A 404 -10.96 -10.22 1.27
C GLN A 404 -10.21 -9.77 0.01
N GLY A 405 -8.89 -9.82 0.05
CA GLY A 405 -8.01 -9.57 -1.09
C GLY A 405 -8.10 -10.67 -2.14
N ARG A 406 -7.71 -10.34 -3.37
CA ARG A 406 -7.64 -11.26 -4.52
C ARG A 406 -6.20 -11.36 -5.01
N SER A 407 -5.76 -12.56 -5.33
CA SER A 407 -4.45 -12.72 -5.99
C SER A 407 -4.43 -12.03 -7.35
N PHE A 408 -3.40 -11.26 -7.62
CA PHE A 408 -3.11 -10.63 -8.90
C PHE A 408 -1.95 -11.32 -9.64
N LYS A 409 -1.64 -12.57 -9.28
CA LYS A 409 -0.61 -13.36 -9.97
C LYS A 409 -0.86 -13.46 -11.48
N SER A 410 -2.08 -13.75 -11.91
CA SER A 410 -2.43 -13.81 -13.34
C SER A 410 -2.25 -12.47 -14.03
N ASN A 411 -2.56 -11.36 -13.36
CA ASN A 411 -2.34 -10.01 -13.87
C ASN A 411 -0.84 -9.72 -14.11
N LEU A 412 0.03 -10.18 -13.20
CA LEU A 412 1.49 -10.08 -13.35
C LEU A 412 2.02 -10.91 -14.53
N LEU A 413 1.34 -12.01 -14.84
CA LEU A 413 1.67 -12.89 -15.97
C LEU A 413 1.00 -12.47 -17.28
N GLY A 414 0.40 -11.27 -17.33
CA GLY A 414 -0.21 -10.68 -18.52
C GLY A 414 -1.62 -11.18 -18.85
N SER A 415 -2.31 -11.80 -17.88
CA SER A 415 -3.68 -12.31 -18.05
C SER A 415 -4.63 -11.76 -16.97
N THR A 416 -5.15 -10.56 -17.19
CA THR A 416 -6.13 -9.95 -16.28
C THR A 416 -7.48 -10.68 -16.34
N PRO A 417 -8.02 -11.20 -15.21
CA PRO A 417 -9.34 -11.80 -15.16
C PRO A 417 -10.42 -10.81 -15.60
N THR A 418 -11.42 -11.28 -16.37
CA THR A 418 -12.49 -10.42 -16.89
C THR A 418 -13.38 -9.80 -15.80
N ASP A 419 -13.43 -10.43 -14.63
CA ASP A 419 -14.14 -9.97 -13.42
C ASP A 419 -13.22 -9.20 -12.46
N TRP A 420 -12.04 -8.75 -12.94
CA TRP A 420 -11.13 -7.97 -12.09
C TRP A 420 -11.79 -6.66 -11.65
N ARG A 421 -11.44 -6.19 -10.44
CA ARG A 421 -12.09 -5.01 -9.86
C ARG A 421 -11.88 -3.75 -10.69
N THR A 422 -12.93 -2.94 -10.76
CA THR A 422 -12.93 -1.62 -11.41
C THR A 422 -13.09 -0.47 -10.42
N SER A 423 -13.29 -0.80 -9.15
CA SER A 423 -13.45 0.17 -8.07
C SER A 423 -12.97 -0.38 -6.73
N MET A 424 -12.62 0.52 -5.83
CA MET A 424 -12.19 0.20 -4.48
C MET A 424 -12.93 1.01 -3.42
N TYR A 425 -13.00 0.47 -2.21
CA TYR A 425 -13.45 1.12 -1.00
C TYR A 425 -12.24 1.55 -0.17
N TYR A 426 -12.33 2.73 0.46
CA TYR A 426 -11.35 3.28 1.38
C TYR A 426 -12.04 3.77 2.65
N ARG A 427 -11.39 3.65 3.83
CA ARG A 427 -11.87 4.29 5.06
C ARG A 427 -10.75 4.65 6.00
N TYR A 428 -10.74 5.91 6.46
CA TYR A 428 -9.89 6.42 7.53
C TYR A 428 -10.67 6.54 8.84
N TRP A 429 -10.14 5.91 9.89
CA TRP A 429 -10.83 5.75 11.16
C TRP A 429 -10.29 6.63 12.29
N MET A 430 -9.02 7.06 12.22
CA MET A 430 -8.33 7.76 13.30
C MET A 430 -8.66 9.25 13.30
N HIS A 431 -9.96 9.56 13.43
CA HIS A 431 -10.53 10.90 13.34
C HIS A 431 -9.76 11.94 14.14
N MET A 432 -9.36 13.03 13.50
CA MET A 432 -8.71 14.23 14.04
C MET A 432 -7.37 14.02 14.77
N ALA A 433 -6.94 12.80 15.04
CA ALA A 433 -5.71 12.53 15.78
C ALA A 433 -4.44 12.83 14.97
N HIS A 434 -3.43 13.36 15.63
CA HIS A 434 -2.08 13.69 15.16
C HIS A 434 -1.99 14.73 14.04
N HIS A 435 -2.78 14.62 12.98
CA HIS A 435 -2.71 15.45 11.78
C HIS A 435 -4.02 16.19 11.49
N TYR A 436 -4.99 16.10 12.39
CA TYR A 436 -6.28 16.83 12.32
C TYR A 436 -7.06 16.52 11.03
N ILE A 437 -7.11 15.24 10.64
CA ILE A 437 -7.85 14.79 9.47
C ILE A 437 -9.16 14.15 9.94
N PRO A 438 -10.33 14.61 9.42
CA PRO A 438 -11.62 14.04 9.78
C PRO A 438 -11.76 12.59 9.35
N GLY A 439 -12.53 11.79 10.10
CA GLY A 439 -12.93 10.45 9.69
C GLY A 439 -13.73 10.52 8.41
N HIS A 440 -13.37 9.68 7.43
CA HIS A 440 -14.00 9.65 6.12
C HIS A 440 -13.93 8.27 5.49
N TYR A 441 -14.80 8.03 4.53
CA TYR A 441 -14.76 6.88 3.64
C TYR A 441 -15.16 7.27 2.23
N GLY A 442 -14.88 6.41 1.27
CA GLY A 442 -15.25 6.70 -0.10
C GLY A 442 -15.06 5.52 -1.05
N ILE A 443 -15.40 5.80 -2.30
CA ILE A 443 -15.20 4.91 -3.42
C ILE A 443 -14.32 5.59 -4.47
N ARG A 444 -13.39 4.84 -5.02
CA ARG A 444 -12.57 5.25 -6.16
C ARG A 444 -12.77 4.24 -7.29
N THR A 445 -13.18 4.71 -8.45
CA THR A 445 -13.23 3.98 -9.71
C THR A 445 -12.03 4.34 -10.59
N LYS A 446 -11.95 3.85 -11.80
CA LYS A 446 -10.89 4.24 -12.74
C LYS A 446 -10.95 5.74 -13.09
N GLU A 447 -12.15 6.31 -13.17
CA GLU A 447 -12.37 7.67 -13.67
C GLU A 447 -12.84 8.65 -12.59
N TYR A 448 -13.42 8.17 -11.50
CA TYR A 448 -14.07 9.03 -10.50
C TYR A 448 -13.69 8.65 -9.07
N LYS A 449 -13.75 9.64 -8.19
CA LYS A 449 -13.63 9.45 -6.75
C LYS A 449 -14.75 10.20 -6.03
N LEU A 450 -15.38 9.53 -5.05
CA LEU A 450 -16.40 10.11 -4.19
C LEU A 450 -16.02 9.85 -2.73
N ILE A 451 -15.95 10.91 -1.91
CA ILE A 451 -15.49 10.86 -0.52
C ILE A 451 -16.57 11.45 0.38
N PHE A 452 -16.93 10.75 1.45
CA PHE A 452 -17.78 11.26 2.52
C PHE A 452 -16.98 11.48 3.80
N PHE A 453 -16.76 12.73 4.15
CA PHE A 453 -16.21 13.13 5.44
C PHE A 453 -17.33 13.11 6.46
N TYR A 454 -17.45 12.04 7.22
CA TYR A 454 -18.49 11.90 8.23
C TYR A 454 -18.13 12.59 9.55
N GLY A 455 -16.87 12.84 9.81
CA GLY A 455 -16.40 13.71 10.89
C GLY A 455 -16.67 13.23 12.32
N LEU A 456 -16.77 11.91 12.54
CA LEU A 456 -17.06 11.30 13.85
C LEU A 456 -15.92 10.39 14.32
N PRO A 457 -15.66 10.28 15.64
CA PRO A 457 -14.66 9.37 16.21
C PRO A 457 -15.09 7.91 16.23
N LEU A 458 -16.37 7.61 16.18
CA LEU A 458 -16.97 6.27 16.20
C LEU A 458 -16.42 5.37 17.32
N ASN A 459 -16.10 5.94 18.47
CA ASN A 459 -15.52 5.26 19.64
C ASN A 459 -14.22 4.48 19.32
N ARG A 460 -13.45 4.91 18.29
CA ARG A 460 -12.20 4.25 17.95
C ARG A 460 -11.05 4.68 18.84
N ASN A 461 -10.27 3.70 19.28
CA ASN A 461 -9.08 3.95 20.08
C ASN A 461 -8.14 4.94 19.35
N GLY A 462 -7.71 6.01 20.04
CA GLY A 462 -6.84 7.04 19.48
C GLY A 462 -7.50 8.07 18.55
N ALA A 463 -8.82 7.95 18.23
CA ALA A 463 -9.57 9.04 17.62
C ALA A 463 -9.89 10.14 18.66
N LEU A 464 -9.97 11.40 18.22
CA LEU A 464 -10.34 12.52 19.09
C LEU A 464 -11.86 12.73 19.07
N SER A 465 -12.40 13.21 20.19
CA SER A 465 -13.84 13.45 20.36
C SER A 465 -14.36 14.71 19.65
N GLU A 466 -13.49 15.55 19.08
CA GLU A 466 -13.88 16.72 18.30
C GLU A 466 -14.71 16.29 17.09
N ILE A 467 -15.98 16.74 16.98
CA ILE A 467 -16.83 16.45 15.83
C ILE A 467 -16.61 17.53 14.77
N THR A 468 -16.52 17.12 13.51
CA THR A 468 -16.41 18.05 12.38
C THR A 468 -17.67 18.00 11.52
N GLU A 469 -17.91 19.08 10.75
CA GLU A 469 -19.04 19.12 9.81
C GLU A 469 -18.95 18.01 8.78
N PRO A 470 -20.02 17.29 8.48
CA PRO A 470 -20.08 16.33 7.39
C PRO A 470 -19.98 17.02 6.04
N TYR A 471 -19.25 16.39 5.11
CA TYR A 471 -18.99 16.97 3.81
C TYR A 471 -18.77 15.91 2.74
N TRP A 472 -19.15 16.21 1.50
CA TRP A 472 -18.87 15.37 0.34
C TRP A 472 -17.87 16.02 -0.59
N GLU A 473 -17.02 15.21 -1.19
CA GLU A 473 -16.15 15.58 -2.29
C GLU A 473 -16.31 14.59 -3.45
N PHE A 474 -16.29 15.12 -4.69
CA PHE A 474 -16.31 14.33 -5.89
C PHE A 474 -15.31 14.86 -6.90
N TYR A 475 -14.52 13.96 -7.50
CA TYR A 475 -13.47 14.29 -8.46
C TYR A 475 -13.61 13.47 -9.73
N ASP A 476 -13.41 14.13 -10.89
CA ASP A 476 -13.24 13.52 -12.20
C ASP A 476 -11.74 13.29 -12.45
N LEU A 477 -11.22 12.14 -12.07
CA LEU A 477 -9.79 11.81 -12.13
C LEU A 477 -9.22 11.79 -13.55
N LYS A 478 -10.08 11.66 -14.56
CA LYS A 478 -9.66 11.68 -15.96
C LYS A 478 -9.34 13.09 -16.43
N ASN A 479 -10.15 14.06 -16.04
CA ASN A 479 -10.00 15.46 -16.43
C ASN A 479 -9.26 16.29 -15.38
N ASP A 480 -9.28 15.86 -14.13
CA ASP A 480 -8.61 16.48 -12.99
C ASP A 480 -7.85 15.42 -12.15
N PRO A 481 -6.78 14.84 -12.69
CA PRO A 481 -6.00 13.78 -12.00
C PRO A 481 -5.27 14.28 -10.76
N LYS A 482 -5.27 15.60 -10.51
CA LYS A 482 -4.67 16.24 -9.33
C LYS A 482 -5.71 16.63 -8.28
N GLU A 483 -6.99 16.31 -8.50
CA GLU A 483 -8.08 16.57 -7.55
C GLU A 483 -8.16 18.04 -7.10
N MET A 484 -7.99 18.95 -8.06
CA MET A 484 -7.95 20.39 -7.81
C MET A 484 -9.34 21.01 -7.65
N ASN A 485 -10.39 20.34 -8.18
CA ASN A 485 -11.74 20.89 -8.24
C ASN A 485 -12.74 19.89 -7.68
N ASN A 486 -13.34 20.22 -6.53
CA ASN A 486 -14.46 19.45 -6.00
C ASN A 486 -15.73 19.74 -6.81
N LEU A 487 -16.20 18.76 -7.56
CA LEU A 487 -17.35 18.84 -8.46
C LEU A 487 -18.64 18.26 -7.86
N TYR A 488 -18.68 18.04 -6.52
CA TYR A 488 -19.85 17.43 -5.88
C TYR A 488 -21.15 18.21 -6.08
N ALA A 489 -21.09 19.54 -6.15
CA ALA A 489 -22.26 20.41 -6.35
C ALA A 489 -22.59 20.66 -7.84
N ASP A 490 -21.78 20.17 -8.79
CA ASP A 490 -22.01 20.39 -10.23
C ASP A 490 -23.14 19.48 -10.74
N GLU A 491 -24.19 20.09 -11.27
CA GLU A 491 -25.38 19.40 -11.80
C GLU A 491 -25.03 18.36 -12.88
N LYS A 492 -23.99 18.60 -13.67
CA LYS A 492 -23.53 17.68 -14.72
C LYS A 492 -23.18 16.30 -14.19
N TYR A 493 -22.68 16.20 -12.96
CA TYR A 493 -22.19 14.95 -12.37
C TYR A 493 -23.17 14.28 -11.40
N GLN A 494 -24.35 14.87 -11.14
CA GLN A 494 -25.29 14.34 -10.13
C GLN A 494 -25.75 12.90 -10.42
N HIS A 495 -25.88 12.50 -11.68
CA HIS A 495 -26.22 11.12 -12.03
C HIS A 495 -25.09 10.14 -11.69
N ILE A 496 -23.81 10.49 -11.96
CA ILE A 496 -22.63 9.68 -11.61
C ILE A 496 -22.48 9.58 -10.08
N ILE A 497 -22.62 10.70 -9.38
CA ILE A 497 -22.57 10.75 -7.91
C ILE A 497 -23.60 9.80 -7.30
N LYS A 498 -24.83 9.79 -7.83
CA LYS A 498 -25.89 8.89 -7.38
C LYS A 498 -25.55 7.42 -7.60
N GLU A 499 -25.00 7.08 -8.76
CA GLU A 499 -24.54 5.72 -9.06
C GLU A 499 -23.41 5.28 -8.13
N LEU A 500 -22.41 6.15 -7.91
CA LEU A 500 -21.31 5.87 -7.00
C LEU A 500 -21.75 5.73 -5.54
N LYS A 501 -22.74 6.49 -5.08
CA LYS A 501 -23.33 6.32 -3.75
C LYS A 501 -23.98 4.94 -3.60
N VAL A 502 -24.68 4.46 -4.61
CA VAL A 502 -25.28 3.11 -4.62
C VAL A 502 -24.18 2.05 -4.59
N GLU A 503 -23.16 2.17 -5.46
CA GLU A 503 -22.05 1.21 -5.50
C GLU A 503 -21.28 1.19 -4.18
N LEU A 504 -21.05 2.36 -3.57
CA LEU A 504 -20.39 2.50 -2.26
C LEU A 504 -21.13 1.72 -1.18
N LEU A 505 -22.46 1.83 -1.11
CA LEU A 505 -23.27 1.06 -0.15
C LEU A 505 -23.19 -0.44 -0.39
N VAL A 506 -23.26 -0.88 -1.63
CA VAL A 506 -23.11 -2.30 -2.00
C VAL A 506 -21.75 -2.83 -1.57
N LYS A 507 -20.67 -2.05 -1.81
CA LYS A 507 -19.32 -2.41 -1.35
C LYS A 507 -19.23 -2.49 0.18
N LYS A 508 -19.75 -1.50 0.88
CA LYS A 508 -19.76 -1.47 2.35
C LYS A 508 -20.48 -2.69 2.93
N GLN A 509 -21.61 -3.07 2.35
CA GLN A 509 -22.34 -4.28 2.76
C GLN A 509 -21.53 -5.55 2.50
N LYS A 510 -20.94 -5.69 1.30
CA LYS A 510 -20.11 -6.85 0.94
C LYS A 510 -18.86 -6.98 1.82
N LEU A 511 -18.31 -5.85 2.28
CA LEU A 511 -17.11 -5.78 3.09
C LEU A 511 -17.40 -5.78 4.61
N GLU A 512 -18.66 -5.95 5.01
CA GLU A 512 -19.10 -5.97 6.41
C GLU A 512 -18.76 -4.67 7.18
N ASP A 513 -18.78 -3.52 6.47
CA ASP A 513 -18.56 -2.19 7.04
C ASP A 513 -19.80 -1.30 6.83
N THR A 514 -20.94 -1.71 7.39
CA THR A 514 -22.20 -0.97 7.25
C THR A 514 -22.32 0.15 8.27
N ASP A 515 -22.98 1.26 7.88
CA ASP A 515 -23.19 2.41 8.77
C ASP A 515 -24.20 2.08 9.88
N GLU A 516 -25.05 1.07 9.67
CA GLU A 516 -25.99 0.53 10.65
C GLU A 516 -25.29 0.02 11.92
N SER A 517 -24.00 -0.35 11.82
CA SER A 517 -23.17 -0.71 12.96
C SER A 517 -22.81 0.48 13.87
N TYR A 518 -23.07 1.71 13.40
CA TYR A 518 -22.73 2.97 14.08
C TYR A 518 -23.94 3.91 14.06
N PRO A 519 -24.81 3.91 15.09
CA PRO A 519 -26.06 4.68 15.09
C PRO A 519 -25.89 6.17 14.78
N GLU A 520 -24.83 6.79 15.33
CA GLU A 520 -24.49 8.21 15.11
C GLU A 520 -24.16 8.48 13.63
N LEU A 521 -23.40 7.56 13.00
CA LEU A 521 -23.04 7.66 11.60
C LEU A 521 -24.26 7.44 10.70
N MET A 522 -25.14 6.52 11.08
CA MET A 522 -26.38 6.25 10.37
C MET A 522 -27.33 7.45 10.37
N GLU A 523 -27.50 8.10 11.51
CA GLU A 523 -28.28 9.34 11.63
C GLU A 523 -27.71 10.44 10.72
N LEU A 524 -26.40 10.65 10.77
CA LEU A 524 -25.69 11.63 9.97
C LEU A 524 -25.79 11.31 8.47
N ARG A 525 -25.61 10.04 8.09
CA ARG A 525 -25.80 9.59 6.71
C ARG A 525 -27.20 9.91 6.20
N ASN A 526 -28.23 9.57 6.95
CA ASN A 526 -29.61 9.85 6.55
C ASN A 526 -29.88 11.34 6.28
N LYS A 527 -29.18 12.23 6.99
CA LYS A 527 -29.32 13.68 6.82
C LYS A 527 -28.53 14.22 5.61
N PHE A 528 -27.35 13.67 5.32
CA PHE A 528 -26.40 14.22 4.35
C PHE A 528 -26.18 13.35 3.10
N TRP A 529 -26.95 12.27 2.94
CA TRP A 529 -26.76 11.35 1.82
C TRP A 529 -27.32 11.86 0.49
N ASN A 530 -28.41 12.62 0.54
CA ASN A 530 -29.12 13.15 -0.63
C ASN A 530 -28.56 14.49 -1.08
#